data_5b2522e6535115016a53eca3d858ddef
#
_entry.id   5b2522e6535115016a53eca3d858ddef
#
_cell.length_a   1.000
_cell.length_b   1.000
_cell.length_c   1.000
_cell.angle_alpha   90.00
_cell.angle_beta   90.00
_cell.angle_gamma   90.00
#
_symmetry.space_group_name_H-M   'P 1'
#
loop_
_entity.id
_entity.type
_entity.pdbx_description
1 polymer ?
#
loop_
_entity_poly.entity_id
_entity_poly.type
_entity_poly.pdbx_seq_one_letter_code
_entity_poly.pdbx_strand_id
1 'polypeptide(L)'
;MTSLVLEPTSTALWQALVSDAEAAANRQLDETLESYLVLTLMRFTQRPELVSSVMALEFLDSAQKAGQQQHAQLRDVGDKCLLVSGLFPQNAKRRLVSIGYFVNMGRSAYQQLHDKIHGFYGQLAADFIPMMDVLHAMRELNDQSQHIDLLDAFELWEETGSQHALERVKDGSSGGHMIKRDWIDGADTSH
;
A
#
# COMPACT_ATOMS: atom_id res chain seq x y z
N MET A 1 -19.24 9.62 40.34
CA MET A 1 -19.41 8.74 39.16
C MET A 1 -18.09 8.70 38.44
N THR A 2 -17.34 7.62 38.61
CA THR A 2 -16.06 7.42 37.97
C THR A 2 -16.34 7.02 36.52
N SER A 3 -16.08 7.92 35.58
CA SER A 3 -16.09 7.61 34.15
C SER A 3 -14.97 6.60 33.92
N LEU A 4 -15.32 5.36 33.62
CA LEU A 4 -14.40 4.37 33.08
C LEU A 4 -13.96 4.87 31.68
N VAL A 5 -12.81 5.53 31.63
CA VAL A 5 -12.11 5.77 30.35
C VAL A 5 -11.55 4.41 29.96
N LEU A 6 -12.29 3.67 29.13
CA LEU A 6 -11.78 2.50 28.45
C LEU A 6 -10.73 3.00 27.46
N GLU A 7 -9.46 2.76 27.77
CA GLU A 7 -8.41 2.95 26.75
C GLU A 7 -8.69 2.00 25.58
N PRO A 8 -8.66 2.50 24.33
CA PRO A 8 -8.93 1.65 23.18
C PRO A 8 -7.87 0.55 23.09
N THR A 9 -8.30 -0.67 22.80
CA THR A 9 -7.38 -1.79 22.56
C THR A 9 -6.50 -1.49 21.35
N SER A 10 -5.32 -2.10 21.27
CA SER A 10 -4.43 -1.96 20.09
C SER A 10 -5.17 -2.28 18.79
N THR A 11 -6.04 -3.28 18.78
CA THR A 11 -6.87 -3.62 17.61
C THR A 11 -7.84 -2.52 17.25
N ALA A 12 -8.51 -1.90 18.22
CA ALA A 12 -9.45 -0.80 17.96
C ALA A 12 -8.75 0.44 17.42
N LEU A 13 -7.51 0.73 17.87
CA LEU A 13 -6.71 1.82 17.31
C LEU A 13 -6.32 1.54 15.86
N TRP A 14 -5.89 0.34 15.53
CA TRP A 14 -5.58 -0.03 14.16
C TRP A 14 -6.81 -0.03 13.26
N GLN A 15 -7.97 -0.50 13.74
CA GLN A 15 -9.23 -0.41 13.01
C GLN A 15 -9.60 1.05 12.70
N ALA A 16 -9.51 1.94 13.67
CA ALA A 16 -9.78 3.37 13.45
C ALA A 16 -8.84 3.96 12.39
N LEU A 17 -7.54 3.65 12.44
CA LEU A 17 -6.57 4.13 11.46
C LEU A 17 -6.84 3.60 10.04
N VAL A 18 -7.23 2.34 9.90
CA VAL A 18 -7.60 1.76 8.59
C VAL A 18 -8.86 2.43 8.07
N SER A 19 -9.90 2.61 8.90
CA SER A 19 -11.14 3.28 8.51
C SER A 19 -10.93 4.73 8.08
N ASP A 20 -10.08 5.49 8.79
CA ASP A 20 -9.71 6.86 8.41
C ASP A 20 -8.97 6.89 7.07
N ALA A 21 -8.09 5.91 6.84
CA ALA A 21 -7.35 5.76 5.60
C ALA A 21 -8.23 5.36 4.42
N GLU A 22 -9.24 4.50 4.63
CA GLU A 22 -10.25 4.15 3.63
C GLU A 22 -11.03 5.39 3.18
N ALA A 23 -11.47 6.21 4.14
CA ALA A 23 -12.16 7.47 3.86
C ALA A 23 -11.26 8.43 3.06
N ALA A 24 -9.99 8.57 3.44
CA ALA A 24 -9.02 9.42 2.75
C ALA A 24 -8.67 8.92 1.35
N ALA A 25 -8.61 7.59 1.14
CA ALA A 25 -8.37 6.98 -0.15
C ALA A 25 -9.61 6.91 -1.05
N ASN A 26 -10.78 7.34 -0.54
CA ASN A 26 -12.08 7.12 -1.19
C ASN A 26 -12.27 5.64 -1.60
N ARG A 27 -11.90 4.73 -0.69
CA ARG A 27 -11.97 3.29 -0.84
C ARG A 27 -12.80 2.71 0.31
N GLN A 28 -13.47 1.62 0.02
CA GLN A 28 -14.16 0.82 1.02
C GLN A 28 -13.75 -0.64 0.80
N LEU A 29 -13.05 -1.20 1.76
CA LEU A 29 -12.69 -2.61 1.77
C LEU A 29 -13.86 -3.45 2.30
N ASP A 30 -13.89 -4.70 1.91
CA ASP A 30 -14.74 -5.70 2.58
C ASP A 30 -14.27 -5.93 4.01
N GLU A 31 -15.17 -6.23 4.94
CA GLU A 31 -14.88 -6.44 6.37
C GLU A 31 -13.76 -7.49 6.60
N THR A 32 -13.71 -8.51 5.76
CA THR A 32 -12.67 -9.56 5.82
C THR A 32 -11.30 -8.99 5.45
N LEU A 33 -11.23 -8.15 4.40
CA LEU A 33 -10.01 -7.50 3.96
C LEU A 33 -9.54 -6.46 4.97
N GLU A 34 -10.46 -5.64 5.51
CA GLU A 34 -10.17 -4.68 6.58
C GLU A 34 -9.55 -5.38 7.79
N SER A 35 -10.22 -6.44 8.28
CA SER A 35 -9.73 -7.23 9.42
C SER A 35 -8.36 -7.85 9.14
N TYR A 36 -8.15 -8.38 7.94
CA TYR A 36 -6.86 -8.93 7.53
C TYR A 36 -5.76 -7.87 7.52
N LEU A 37 -6.06 -6.70 6.98
CA LEU A 37 -5.13 -5.58 6.92
C LEU A 37 -4.71 -5.12 8.32
N VAL A 38 -5.68 -4.97 9.24
CA VAL A 38 -5.44 -4.66 10.66
C VAL A 38 -4.50 -5.69 11.31
N LEU A 39 -4.75 -6.99 11.13
CA LEU A 39 -3.91 -8.04 11.69
C LEU A 39 -2.50 -8.04 11.07
N THR A 40 -2.39 -7.76 9.78
CA THR A 40 -1.10 -7.68 9.08
C THR A 40 -0.27 -6.49 9.60
N LEU A 41 -0.89 -5.33 9.83
CA LEU A 41 -0.26 -4.15 10.41
C LEU A 41 0.19 -4.39 11.85
N MET A 42 -0.64 -5.02 12.68
CA MET A 42 -0.28 -5.38 14.05
C MET A 42 0.91 -6.35 14.08
N ARG A 43 0.92 -7.35 13.18
CA ARG A 43 2.03 -8.32 13.07
C ARG A 43 3.33 -7.62 12.65
N PHE A 44 3.25 -6.69 11.71
CA PHE A 44 4.39 -5.90 11.27
C PHE A 44 4.96 -5.02 12.40
N THR A 45 4.09 -4.37 13.17
CA THR A 45 4.53 -3.54 14.31
C THR A 45 5.30 -4.34 15.35
N GLN A 46 4.97 -5.62 15.52
CA GLN A 46 5.70 -6.52 16.42
C GLN A 46 7.02 -7.04 15.82
N ARG A 47 7.14 -7.06 14.49
CA ARG A 47 8.28 -7.60 13.73
C ARG A 47 8.65 -6.71 12.54
N PRO A 48 9.20 -5.52 12.78
CA PRO A 48 9.48 -4.57 11.70
C PRO A 48 10.55 -5.07 10.71
N GLU A 49 11.36 -6.06 11.11
CA GLU A 49 12.36 -6.69 10.25
C GLU A 49 11.76 -7.46 9.06
N LEU A 50 10.46 -7.78 9.09
CA LEU A 50 9.78 -8.52 8.02
C LEU A 50 9.93 -7.84 6.65
N VAL A 51 9.94 -6.51 6.59
CA VAL A 51 10.05 -5.76 5.32
C VAL A 51 11.48 -5.58 4.82
N SER A 52 12.47 -6.00 5.60
CA SER A 52 13.89 -5.88 5.22
C SER A 52 14.42 -7.07 4.40
N SER A 53 13.70 -8.19 4.38
CA SER A 53 14.09 -9.41 3.70
C SER A 53 14.05 -9.32 2.16
N VAL A 54 14.73 -10.23 1.48
CA VAL A 54 14.74 -10.33 0.01
C VAL A 54 13.54 -11.16 -0.45
N MET A 55 12.39 -10.53 -0.62
CA MET A 55 11.12 -11.18 -0.94
C MET A 55 11.16 -12.03 -2.21
N ALA A 56 11.94 -11.63 -3.22
CA ALA A 56 12.09 -12.40 -4.46
C ALA A 56 12.71 -13.78 -4.21
N LEU A 57 13.71 -13.86 -3.34
CA LEU A 57 14.31 -15.14 -2.96
C LEU A 57 13.33 -16.00 -2.16
N GLU A 58 12.58 -15.39 -1.23
CA GLU A 58 11.57 -16.09 -0.45
C GLU A 58 10.44 -16.61 -1.34
N PHE A 59 10.04 -15.86 -2.36
CA PHE A 59 9.04 -16.28 -3.33
C PHE A 59 9.53 -17.49 -4.16
N LEU A 60 10.76 -17.44 -4.66
CA LEU A 60 11.36 -18.57 -5.39
C LEU A 60 11.53 -19.80 -4.49
N ASP A 61 11.95 -19.59 -3.24
CA ASP A 61 12.14 -20.63 -2.24
C ASP A 61 10.82 -21.33 -1.88
N SER A 62 9.69 -20.60 -1.94
CA SER A 62 8.36 -21.17 -1.71
C SER A 62 8.03 -22.29 -2.69
N ALA A 63 8.55 -22.24 -3.91
CA ALA A 63 8.35 -23.28 -4.93
C ALA A 63 9.03 -24.62 -4.57
N GLN A 64 10.05 -24.57 -3.70
CA GLN A 64 10.78 -25.76 -3.23
C GLN A 64 10.18 -26.37 -1.97
N LYS A 65 9.22 -25.69 -1.34
CA LYS A 65 8.52 -26.12 -0.13
C LYS A 65 7.17 -26.76 -0.47
N ALA A 66 6.62 -27.49 0.47
CA ALA A 66 5.33 -28.16 0.32
C ALA A 66 4.46 -27.99 1.55
N GLY A 67 3.14 -28.13 1.38
CA GLY A 67 2.17 -28.11 2.45
C GLY A 67 2.16 -26.79 3.23
N GLN A 68 2.01 -26.87 4.55
CA GLN A 68 1.85 -25.69 5.40
C GLN A 68 3.04 -24.72 5.37
N GLN A 69 4.26 -25.22 5.16
CA GLN A 69 5.44 -24.37 5.08
C GLN A 69 5.40 -23.50 3.82
N GLN A 70 4.97 -24.05 2.69
CA GLN A 70 4.77 -23.31 1.47
C GLN A 70 3.66 -22.25 1.62
N HIS A 71 2.53 -22.63 2.24
CA HIS A 71 1.41 -21.73 2.45
C HIS A 71 1.80 -20.55 3.35
N ALA A 72 2.51 -20.82 4.44
CA ALA A 72 2.98 -19.76 5.34
C ALA A 72 3.93 -18.80 4.61
N GLN A 73 4.85 -19.31 3.80
CA GLN A 73 5.81 -18.49 3.07
C GLN A 73 5.15 -17.66 1.97
N LEU A 74 4.23 -18.23 1.19
CA LEU A 74 3.47 -17.47 0.17
C LEU A 74 2.67 -16.34 0.82
N ARG A 75 2.01 -16.60 1.96
CA ARG A 75 1.31 -15.56 2.71
C ARG A 75 2.29 -14.47 3.16
N ASP A 76 3.42 -14.84 3.74
CA ASP A 76 4.42 -13.87 4.22
C ASP A 76 4.98 -13.02 3.09
N VAL A 77 5.21 -13.59 1.91
CA VAL A 77 5.62 -12.82 0.72
C VAL A 77 4.53 -11.85 0.29
N GLY A 78 3.27 -12.29 0.22
CA GLY A 78 2.13 -11.45 -0.11
C GLY A 78 2.00 -10.26 0.83
N ASP A 79 2.03 -10.51 2.16
CA ASP A 79 1.92 -9.50 3.19
C ASP A 79 3.09 -8.49 3.13
N LYS A 80 4.32 -8.97 2.97
CA LYS A 80 5.51 -8.12 2.84
C LYS A 80 5.45 -7.25 1.60
N CYS A 81 5.03 -7.79 0.47
CA CYS A 81 4.85 -7.04 -0.77
C CYS A 81 3.78 -5.96 -0.61
N LEU A 82 2.66 -6.26 0.05
CA LEU A 82 1.60 -5.29 0.33
C LEU A 82 2.12 -4.14 1.22
N LEU A 83 2.82 -4.45 2.30
CA LEU A 83 3.38 -3.45 3.20
C LEU A 83 4.46 -2.59 2.51
N VAL A 84 5.34 -3.21 1.71
CA VAL A 84 6.39 -2.47 1.00
C VAL A 84 5.78 -1.57 -0.07
N SER A 85 4.84 -2.06 -0.87
CA SER A 85 4.20 -1.25 -1.90
C SER A 85 3.35 -0.12 -1.33
N GLY A 86 2.67 -0.33 -0.20
CA GLY A 86 1.77 0.65 0.41
C GLY A 86 2.45 1.62 1.40
N LEU A 87 3.18 1.09 2.38
CA LEU A 87 3.75 1.92 3.46
C LEU A 87 5.20 2.35 3.20
N PHE A 88 5.98 1.55 2.45
CA PHE A 88 7.42 1.77 2.28
C PHE A 88 7.86 1.79 0.81
N PRO A 89 7.20 2.56 -0.08
CA PRO A 89 7.52 2.56 -1.51
C PRO A 89 8.97 3.02 -1.79
N GLN A 90 9.57 3.81 -0.90
CA GLN A 90 10.99 4.17 -0.98
C GLN A 90 11.93 2.95 -0.91
N ASN A 91 11.48 1.82 -0.38
CA ASN A 91 12.25 0.57 -0.38
C ASN A 91 12.36 -0.03 -1.79
N ALA A 92 11.37 0.20 -2.66
CA ALA A 92 11.45 -0.16 -4.07
C ALA A 92 12.56 0.63 -4.77
N LYS A 93 12.58 1.96 -4.60
CA LYS A 93 13.66 2.82 -5.12
C LYS A 93 15.05 2.39 -4.67
N ARG A 94 15.23 2.09 -3.38
CA ARG A 94 16.52 1.62 -2.84
C ARG A 94 16.97 0.30 -3.46
N ARG A 95 16.04 -0.52 -3.92
CA ARG A 95 16.30 -1.82 -4.57
C ARG A 95 16.34 -1.74 -6.09
N LEU A 96 16.18 -0.55 -6.69
CA LEU A 96 16.18 -0.29 -8.12
C LEU A 96 15.10 -1.09 -8.87
N VAL A 97 13.93 -1.26 -8.24
CA VAL A 97 12.76 -1.92 -8.83
C VAL A 97 11.54 -1.00 -8.70
N SER A 98 10.56 -1.15 -9.59
CA SER A 98 9.30 -0.41 -9.50
C SER A 98 8.43 -0.90 -8.34
N ILE A 99 7.51 -0.05 -7.88
CA ILE A 99 6.49 -0.46 -6.90
C ILE A 99 5.63 -1.58 -7.51
N GLY A 100 5.29 -1.48 -8.79
CA GLY A 100 4.52 -2.47 -9.53
C GLY A 100 5.14 -3.86 -9.52
N TYR A 101 6.47 -3.96 -9.45
CA TYR A 101 7.13 -5.25 -9.27
C TYR A 101 6.70 -5.95 -7.98
N PHE A 102 6.63 -5.24 -6.85
CA PHE A 102 6.15 -5.80 -5.58
C PHE A 102 4.64 -6.10 -5.63
N VAL A 103 3.86 -5.25 -6.28
CA VAL A 103 2.41 -5.48 -6.49
C VAL A 103 2.20 -6.80 -7.24
N ASN A 104 2.90 -7.01 -8.34
CA ASN A 104 2.78 -8.23 -9.14
C ASN A 104 3.23 -9.48 -8.37
N MET A 105 4.32 -9.39 -7.62
CA MET A 105 4.83 -10.50 -6.79
C MET A 105 3.84 -10.84 -5.66
N GLY A 106 3.32 -9.83 -4.96
CA GLY A 106 2.37 -10.03 -3.86
C GLY A 106 1.05 -10.64 -4.34
N ARG A 107 0.50 -10.13 -5.44
CA ARG A 107 -0.69 -10.71 -6.08
C ARG A 107 -0.47 -12.16 -6.51
N SER A 108 0.69 -12.45 -7.12
CA SER A 108 1.05 -13.81 -7.52
C SER A 108 1.19 -14.76 -6.32
N ALA A 109 1.74 -14.29 -5.21
CA ALA A 109 1.85 -15.08 -3.99
C ALA A 109 0.47 -15.43 -3.41
N TYR A 110 -0.44 -14.46 -3.30
CA TYR A 110 -1.80 -14.70 -2.84
C TYR A 110 -2.60 -15.58 -3.82
N GLN A 111 -2.43 -15.40 -5.12
CA GLN A 111 -3.09 -16.23 -6.12
C GLN A 111 -2.62 -17.69 -6.02
N GLN A 112 -1.32 -17.94 -5.94
CA GLN A 112 -0.79 -19.30 -5.75
C GLN A 112 -1.29 -19.94 -4.44
N LEU A 113 -1.46 -19.13 -3.38
CA LEU A 113 -2.01 -19.61 -2.12
C LEU A 113 -3.50 -19.95 -2.28
N HIS A 114 -4.27 -19.14 -2.99
CA HIS A 114 -5.67 -19.42 -3.33
C HIS A 114 -5.81 -20.72 -4.11
N ASP A 115 -4.97 -20.94 -5.13
CA ASP A 115 -5.01 -22.13 -5.99
C ASP A 115 -4.75 -23.42 -5.19
N LYS A 116 -4.03 -23.33 -4.06
CA LYS A 116 -3.69 -24.47 -3.20
C LYS A 116 -4.72 -24.76 -2.10
N ILE A 117 -5.19 -23.73 -1.43
CA ILE A 117 -6.05 -23.87 -0.24
C ILE A 117 -7.38 -23.15 -0.35
N HIS A 118 -7.61 -22.46 -1.48
CA HIS A 118 -8.79 -21.64 -1.71
C HIS A 118 -9.02 -20.56 -0.62
N GLY A 119 -10.27 -20.21 -0.36
CA GLY A 119 -10.64 -19.24 0.65
C GLY A 119 -10.43 -17.80 0.18
N PHE A 120 -10.26 -16.89 1.12
CA PHE A 120 -10.22 -15.45 0.87
C PHE A 120 -8.94 -14.93 0.19
N TYR A 121 -7.92 -15.78 -0.01
CA TYR A 121 -6.67 -15.37 -0.65
C TYR A 121 -6.84 -14.91 -2.10
N GLY A 122 -7.83 -15.44 -2.81
CA GLY A 122 -8.22 -14.95 -4.13
C GLY A 122 -8.73 -13.51 -4.08
N GLN A 123 -9.46 -13.14 -3.04
CA GLN A 123 -9.91 -11.79 -2.80
C GLN A 123 -8.73 -10.86 -2.45
N LEU A 124 -7.78 -11.31 -1.61
CA LEU A 124 -6.53 -10.55 -1.35
C LEU A 124 -5.73 -10.28 -2.63
N ALA A 125 -5.68 -11.24 -3.55
CA ALA A 125 -5.02 -11.06 -4.84
C ALA A 125 -5.78 -10.07 -5.76
N ALA A 126 -7.11 -10.13 -5.76
CA ALA A 126 -7.96 -9.25 -6.56
C ALA A 126 -7.92 -7.80 -6.04
N ASP A 127 -8.06 -7.63 -4.72
CA ASP A 127 -8.17 -6.34 -4.04
C ASP A 127 -6.82 -5.83 -3.50
N PHE A 128 -5.71 -6.37 -3.97
CA PHE A 128 -4.36 -5.96 -3.56
C PHE A 128 -4.14 -4.46 -3.76
N ILE A 129 -4.55 -3.92 -4.91
CA ILE A 129 -4.37 -2.51 -5.25
C ILE A 129 -5.26 -1.61 -4.39
N PRO A 130 -6.57 -1.87 -4.19
CA PRO A 130 -7.37 -1.15 -3.20
C PRO A 130 -6.75 -1.13 -1.79
N MET A 131 -6.25 -2.26 -1.29
CA MET A 131 -5.57 -2.32 0.01
C MET A 131 -4.28 -1.49 0.03
N MET A 132 -3.50 -1.53 -1.05
CA MET A 132 -2.31 -0.69 -1.20
C MET A 132 -2.66 0.80 -1.19
N ASP A 133 -3.72 1.21 -1.90
CA ASP A 133 -4.22 2.59 -1.92
C ASP A 133 -4.58 3.08 -0.50
N VAL A 134 -5.23 2.24 0.30
CA VAL A 134 -5.54 2.53 1.72
C VAL A 134 -4.26 2.71 2.54
N LEU A 135 -3.24 1.88 2.33
CA LEU A 135 -1.95 2.01 3.02
C LEU A 135 -1.19 3.27 2.60
N HIS A 136 -1.27 3.70 1.35
CA HIS A 136 -0.73 4.99 0.90
C HIS A 136 -1.40 6.15 1.63
N ALA A 137 -2.74 6.17 1.67
CA ALA A 137 -3.49 7.19 2.39
C ALA A 137 -3.16 7.20 3.89
N MET A 138 -3.05 6.02 4.53
CA MET A 138 -2.66 5.91 5.93
C MET A 138 -1.29 6.55 6.19
N ARG A 139 -0.31 6.33 5.31
CA ARG A 139 1.02 6.93 5.43
C ARG A 139 0.94 8.45 5.33
N GLU A 140 0.18 8.97 4.38
CA GLU A 140 0.03 10.40 4.12
C GLU A 140 -0.75 11.11 5.22
N LEU A 141 -1.73 10.47 5.85
CA LEU A 141 -2.41 10.99 7.04
C LEU A 141 -1.46 11.17 8.22
N ASN A 142 -0.49 10.26 8.37
CA ASN A 142 0.50 10.34 9.43
C ASN A 142 1.57 11.42 9.17
N ASP A 143 1.94 11.62 7.91
CA ASP A 143 2.92 12.65 7.51
C ASP A 143 2.68 13.07 6.06
N GLN A 144 2.14 14.28 5.88
CA GLN A 144 1.83 14.84 4.56
C GLN A 144 3.06 15.04 3.67
N SER A 145 4.27 15.03 4.23
CA SER A 145 5.50 15.10 3.43
C SER A 145 5.85 13.78 2.72
N GLN A 146 5.15 12.69 3.05
CA GLN A 146 5.41 11.34 2.52
C GLN A 146 4.60 10.98 1.27
N HIS A 147 4.16 11.97 0.51
CA HIS A 147 3.53 11.69 -0.80
C HIS A 147 4.48 10.94 -1.72
N ILE A 148 3.91 10.08 -2.56
CA ILE A 148 4.64 9.46 -3.66
C ILE A 148 5.08 10.57 -4.64
N ASP A 149 6.30 10.50 -5.12
CA ASP A 149 6.82 11.37 -6.16
C ASP A 149 5.93 11.29 -7.42
N LEU A 150 5.77 12.40 -8.14
CA LEU A 150 4.85 12.46 -9.29
C LEU A 150 5.20 11.44 -10.39
N LEU A 151 6.49 11.23 -10.63
CA LEU A 151 6.92 10.23 -11.61
C LEU A 151 6.60 8.81 -11.15
N ASP A 152 6.89 8.49 -9.89
CA ASP A 152 6.56 7.19 -9.31
C ASP A 152 5.03 6.96 -9.27
N ALA A 153 4.25 8.02 -9.00
CA ALA A 153 2.80 7.94 -9.01
C ALA A 153 2.27 7.65 -10.43
N PHE A 154 2.85 8.28 -11.43
CA PHE A 154 2.50 8.02 -12.83
C PHE A 154 2.83 6.58 -13.24
N GLU A 155 4.05 6.11 -12.95
CA GLU A 155 4.45 4.72 -13.21
C GLU A 155 3.55 3.71 -12.47
N LEU A 156 3.27 3.97 -11.20
CA LEU A 156 2.40 3.10 -10.40
C LEU A 156 0.99 3.04 -10.96
N TRP A 157 0.43 4.18 -11.37
CA TRP A 157 -0.88 4.21 -12.01
C TRP A 157 -0.88 3.45 -13.34
N GLU A 158 0.13 3.66 -14.18
CA GLU A 158 0.25 3.00 -15.48
C GLU A 158 0.41 1.47 -15.33
N GLU A 159 1.22 1.02 -14.38
CA GLU A 159 1.47 -0.40 -14.14
C GLU A 159 0.32 -1.13 -13.43
N THR A 160 -0.43 -0.44 -12.57
CA THR A 160 -1.36 -1.09 -11.64
C THR A 160 -2.80 -0.58 -11.71
N GLY A 161 -3.03 0.59 -12.27
CA GLY A 161 -4.34 1.25 -12.23
C GLY A 161 -4.72 1.82 -10.85
N SER A 162 -3.76 2.04 -9.94
CA SER A 162 -3.98 2.65 -8.63
C SER A 162 -4.71 3.98 -8.75
N GLN A 163 -5.87 4.11 -8.12
CA GLN A 163 -6.66 5.35 -8.16
C GLN A 163 -6.02 6.43 -7.29
N HIS A 164 -5.43 6.05 -6.16
CA HIS A 164 -4.68 6.98 -5.31
C HIS A 164 -3.50 7.61 -6.07
N ALA A 165 -2.75 6.80 -6.82
CA ALA A 165 -1.66 7.27 -7.66
C ALA A 165 -2.18 8.20 -8.79
N LEU A 166 -3.32 7.88 -9.42
CA LEU A 166 -3.94 8.73 -10.44
C LEU A 166 -4.36 10.10 -9.88
N GLU A 167 -4.97 10.13 -8.70
CA GLU A 167 -5.35 11.38 -8.03
C GLU A 167 -4.10 12.24 -7.76
N ARG A 168 -3.02 11.64 -7.27
CA ARG A 168 -1.75 12.32 -7.05
C ARG A 168 -1.18 12.94 -8.34
N VAL A 169 -1.27 12.24 -9.48
CA VAL A 169 -0.84 12.75 -10.79
C VAL A 169 -1.70 13.94 -11.23
N LYS A 170 -3.02 13.86 -11.05
CA LYS A 170 -3.96 14.94 -11.39
C LYS A 170 -3.68 16.21 -10.57
N ASP A 171 -3.49 16.06 -9.27
CA ASP A 171 -3.20 17.18 -8.36
C ASP A 171 -1.88 17.86 -8.72
N GLY A 172 -0.84 17.08 -8.99
CA GLY A 172 0.45 17.60 -9.42
C GLY A 172 0.41 18.30 -10.77
N SER A 173 -0.42 17.81 -11.70
CA SER A 173 -0.61 18.43 -13.02
C SER A 173 -1.40 19.74 -12.93
N SER A 174 -2.36 19.84 -12.03
CA SER A 174 -3.14 21.05 -11.80
C SER A 174 -2.32 22.18 -11.17
N GLY A 175 -1.39 21.85 -10.26
CA GLY A 175 -0.44 22.80 -9.69
C GLY A 175 0.56 23.35 -10.68
N GLY A 176 1.00 22.56 -11.66
CA GLY A 176 1.91 22.99 -12.74
C GLY A 176 1.28 23.98 -13.71
N HIS A 177 -0.03 23.96 -13.87
CA HIS A 177 -0.73 24.90 -14.76
C HIS A 177 -0.89 26.29 -14.12
N MET A 178 -0.96 26.40 -12.79
CA MET A 178 -0.96 27.70 -12.09
C MET A 178 0.40 28.41 -12.23
N ILE A 179 1.52 27.68 -12.12
CA ILE A 179 2.86 28.27 -12.24
C ILE A 179 3.11 28.82 -13.65
N LYS A 180 2.56 28.18 -14.70
CA LYS A 180 2.67 28.71 -16.09
C LYS A 180 1.86 29.97 -16.35
N ARG A 181 0.76 30.21 -15.64
CA ARG A 181 -0.06 31.42 -15.79
C ARG A 181 0.63 32.65 -15.21
N ASP A 182 1.24 32.52 -14.04
CA ASP A 182 1.89 33.64 -13.36
C ASP A 182 3.18 34.12 -14.08
N TRP A 183 3.81 33.27 -14.90
CA TRP A 183 4.99 33.66 -15.69
C TRP A 183 4.66 34.37 -17.02
N ILE A 184 3.45 34.22 -17.54
CA ILE A 184 3.03 34.85 -18.82
C ILE A 184 2.47 36.26 -18.58
N ASP A 185 1.82 36.52 -17.47
CA ASP A 185 1.22 37.84 -17.15
C ASP A 185 2.24 38.83 -16.58
N GLY A 186 3.45 38.42 -16.23
CA GLY A 186 4.51 39.28 -15.71
C GLY A 186 5.47 39.90 -16.77
N ALA A 187 5.30 39.56 -18.05
CA ALA A 187 6.25 39.94 -19.09
C ALA A 187 5.81 41.14 -20.02
N ASP A 188 4.67 41.76 -19.72
CA ASP A 188 4.15 42.82 -20.60
C ASP A 188 3.78 44.15 -19.86
N THR A 189 4.71 44.68 -19.06
CA THR A 189 4.66 46.10 -18.68
C THR A 189 6.07 46.66 -18.51
N SER A 190 6.70 47.02 -19.63
CA SER A 190 7.81 47.99 -19.64
C SER A 190 7.89 48.63 -21.01
N HIS A 191 7.14 49.71 -21.15
CA HIS A 191 7.48 50.87 -21.96
C HIS A 191 6.93 52.12 -21.32
#